data_7e90c95def338d250f78872deb90a146
#
_entry.id   7e90c95def338d250f78872deb90a146
#
_cell.length_a   1.000
_cell.length_b   1.000
_cell.length_c   1.000
_cell.angle_alpha   90.00
_cell.angle_beta   90.00
_cell.angle_gamma   90.00
#
_symmetry.space_group_name_H-M   'P 1'
#
loop_
_entity.id
_entity.type
_entity.pdbx_description
1 polymer ?
#
loop_
_entity_poly.entity_id
_entity_poly.type
_entity_poly.pdbx_seq_one_letter_code
_entity_poly.pdbx_strand_id
1 'polypeptide(L)' 'MPVVIVEMWQGRTIEQKKQLAEGITDAFARIGTAKDKVHIIFKDNPRCNWATGGKLASEED' A
#
# COMPACT_ATOMS: atom_id res chain seq x y z
N MET A 1 -0.43 12.38 -13.77
CA MET A 1 0.27 11.12 -13.60
C MET A 1 0.51 10.84 -12.12
N PRO A 2 -0.49 10.25 -11.37
CA PRO A 2 -0.31 10.05 -9.93
C PRO A 2 0.58 8.85 -9.63
N VAL A 3 1.38 8.97 -8.56
CA VAL A 3 2.13 7.87 -8.00
C VAL A 3 1.69 7.73 -6.55
N VAL A 4 1.21 6.54 -6.20
CA VAL A 4 0.74 6.25 -4.85
C VAL A 4 1.72 5.28 -4.21
N ILE A 5 2.20 5.62 -3.03
CA ILE A 5 3.12 4.75 -2.31
C ILE A 5 2.38 4.24 -1.07
N VAL A 6 2.29 2.91 -0.95
CA VAL A 6 1.61 2.28 0.17
C VAL A 6 2.66 1.62 1.05
N GLU A 7 2.84 2.17 2.25
CA GLU A 7 3.70 1.54 3.25
C GLU A 7 2.83 0.62 4.07
N MET A 8 3.23 -0.63 4.20
CA MET A 8 2.41 -1.60 4.90
C MET A 8 3.30 -2.65 5.56
N TRP A 9 2.73 -3.39 6.48
CA TRP A 9 3.43 -4.55 7.03
C TRP A 9 3.46 -5.64 5.97
N GLN A 10 4.56 -6.40 5.95
CA GLN A 10 4.65 -7.55 5.05
C GLN A 10 3.65 -8.62 5.48
N GLY A 11 3.33 -9.50 4.56
CA GLY A 11 2.42 -10.60 4.83
C GLY A 11 1.20 -10.65 3.95
N ARG A 12 0.92 -9.57 3.20
CA ARG A 12 -0.21 -9.60 2.27
C ARG A 12 0.15 -10.44 1.05
N THR A 13 -0.84 -11.16 0.56
CA THR A 13 -0.64 -12.00 -0.62
C THR A 13 -0.62 -11.15 -1.89
N ILE A 14 -0.12 -11.75 -2.97
CA ILE A 14 -0.16 -11.09 -4.28
C ILE A 14 -1.59 -10.77 -4.68
N GLU A 15 -2.51 -11.68 -4.38
CA GLU A 15 -3.92 -11.47 -4.72
C GLU A 15 -4.49 -10.25 -3.98
N GLN A 16 -4.14 -10.10 -2.70
CA GLN A 16 -4.60 -8.95 -1.93
C GLN A 16 -4.03 -7.66 -2.49
N LYS A 17 -2.77 -7.67 -2.91
CA LYS A 17 -2.16 -6.49 -3.51
C LYS A 17 -2.81 -6.14 -4.83
N LYS A 18 -3.21 -7.14 -5.61
CA LYS A 18 -3.93 -6.89 -6.86
C LYS A 18 -5.25 -6.19 -6.59
N GLN A 19 -5.98 -6.64 -5.58
CA GLN A 19 -7.25 -6.02 -5.21
C GLN A 19 -7.05 -4.57 -4.78
N LEU A 20 -5.99 -4.31 -3.99
CA LEU A 20 -5.69 -2.94 -3.60
C LEU A 20 -5.35 -2.07 -4.80
N ALA A 21 -4.54 -2.60 -5.72
CA ALA A 21 -4.15 -1.85 -6.91
C ALA A 21 -5.37 -1.49 -7.74
N GLU A 22 -6.29 -2.44 -7.89
CA GLU A 22 -7.51 -2.19 -8.65
C GLU A 22 -8.39 -1.15 -7.99
N GLY A 23 -8.55 -1.25 -6.66
CA GLY A 23 -9.39 -0.32 -5.93
C GLY A 23 -8.85 1.10 -5.94
N ILE A 24 -7.55 1.25 -5.74
CA ILE A 24 -6.93 2.57 -5.75
C ILE A 24 -7.02 3.17 -7.16
N THR A 25 -6.75 2.36 -8.18
CA THR A 25 -6.83 2.82 -9.56
C THR A 25 -8.26 3.25 -9.91
N ASP A 26 -9.26 2.47 -9.47
CA ASP A 26 -10.66 2.82 -9.71
C ASP A 26 -11.03 4.13 -9.03
N ALA A 27 -10.50 4.39 -7.86
CA ALA A 27 -10.77 5.65 -7.16
C ALA A 27 -10.27 6.84 -7.99
N PHE A 28 -9.07 6.70 -8.58
CA PHE A 28 -8.55 7.76 -9.44
C PHE A 28 -9.37 7.89 -10.73
N ALA A 29 -9.83 6.76 -11.27
CA ALA A 29 -10.65 6.81 -12.48
C ALA A 29 -11.93 7.59 -12.24
N ARG A 30 -12.49 7.50 -11.04
CA ARG A 30 -13.72 8.22 -10.72
C ARG A 30 -13.55 9.74 -10.72
N ILE A 31 -12.32 10.22 -10.53
CA ILE A 31 -12.05 11.66 -10.58
C ILE A 31 -11.45 12.10 -11.91
N GLY A 32 -11.49 11.21 -12.92
CA GLY A 32 -11.11 11.57 -14.27
C GLY A 32 -9.71 11.20 -14.69
N THR A 33 -8.97 10.45 -13.89
CA THR A 33 -7.61 10.03 -14.25
C THR A 33 -7.68 8.74 -15.06
N ALA A 34 -6.98 8.69 -16.18
CA ALA A 34 -6.91 7.47 -16.99
C ALA A 34 -6.19 6.39 -16.20
N LYS A 35 -6.71 5.17 -16.22
CA LYS A 35 -6.19 4.09 -15.40
C LYS A 35 -4.73 3.77 -15.70
N ASP A 36 -4.32 3.89 -16.96
CA ASP A 36 -2.95 3.58 -17.36
C ASP A 36 -1.95 4.64 -16.89
N LYS A 37 -2.41 5.72 -16.30
CA LYS A 37 -1.54 6.76 -15.76
C LYS A 37 -1.31 6.62 -14.26
N VAL A 38 -2.05 5.73 -13.60
CA VAL A 38 -1.94 5.55 -12.15
C VAL A 38 -0.84 4.55 -11.86
N HIS A 39 0.15 4.96 -11.08
CA HIS A 39 1.24 4.11 -10.66
C HIS A 39 1.15 3.88 -9.16
N ILE A 40 1.29 2.64 -8.72
CA ILE A 40 1.16 2.29 -7.31
C ILE A 40 2.39 1.47 -6.93
N ILE A 41 3.02 1.88 -5.84
CA ILE A 41 4.18 1.18 -5.31
C ILE A 41 3.83 0.67 -3.93
N PHE A 42 3.99 -0.64 -3.71
CA PHE A 42 3.77 -1.24 -2.41
C PHE A 42 5.13 -1.47 -1.76
N LYS A 43 5.26 -1.02 -0.52
CA LYS A 43 6.49 -1.23 0.24
C LYS A 43 6.15 -2.07 1.46
N ASP A 44 6.62 -3.31 1.44
CA ASP A 44 6.43 -4.22 2.56
C ASP A 44 7.49 -3.94 3.61
N ASN A 45 7.06 -3.80 4.84
CA ASN A 45 7.95 -3.51 5.95
C ASN A 45 7.85 -4.62 6.98
N PRO A 46 8.98 -5.14 7.45
CA PRO A 46 8.92 -6.06 8.58
C PRO A 46 8.51 -5.30 9.84
N ARG A 47 7.89 -6.01 10.78
CA ARG A 47 7.38 -5.37 11.97
C ARG A 47 8.49 -4.73 12.82
N CYS A 48 9.71 -5.24 12.70
CA CYS A 48 10.83 -4.65 13.42
C CYS A 48 11.27 -3.29 12.84
N ASN A 49 10.74 -2.92 11.69
CA ASN A 49 11.03 -1.63 11.07
C ASN A 49 9.86 -0.66 11.19
N TRP A 50 8.92 -0.95 12.07
CA TRP A 50 7.70 -0.16 12.21
C TRP A 50 7.51 0.18 13.68
N ALA A 51 7.46 1.46 14.01
CA ALA A 51 7.32 1.89 15.39
C ALA A 51 6.17 2.86 15.55
N THR A 52 5.47 2.73 16.65
CA THR A 52 4.40 3.64 17.02
C THR A 52 4.56 3.96 18.50
N GLY A 53 4.57 5.26 18.85
CA GLY A 53 4.72 5.65 20.23
C GLY A 53 6.02 5.20 20.86
N GLY A 54 7.05 5.04 20.04
CA GLY A 54 8.36 4.60 20.50
C GLY A 54 8.51 3.11 20.67
N LYS A 55 7.49 2.33 20.29
CA LYS A 55 7.56 0.87 20.40
C LYS A 55 7.52 0.24 19.03
N LEU A 56 8.37 -0.76 18.83
CA LEU A 56 8.39 -1.50 17.57
C LEU A 56 7.18 -2.43 17.51
N ALA A 57 6.61 -2.58 16.32
CA ALA A 57 5.48 -3.49 16.14
C ALA A 57 5.85 -4.93 16.49
N SER A 58 7.12 -5.30 16.31
CA SER A 58 7.58 -6.65 16.67
C SER A 58 7.57 -6.91 18.17
N GLU A 59 7.48 -5.87 19.00
CA GLU A 59 7.42 -6.01 20.46
C GLU A 59 6.01 -6.25 20.96
N GLU A 60 5.02 -6.05 20.10
CA GLU A 60 3.61 -6.16 20.47
C GLU A 60 2.98 -7.31 19.73
N ASP A 61 2.56 -8.29 20.43
CA ASP A 61 1.91 -9.44 19.79
C ASP A 61 0.48 -9.55 20.21
#